data_0a9dc1a90b3029622c467fccf8a49ae2
#
_entry.id   0a9dc1a90b3029622c467fccf8a49ae2
#
_cell.length_a   1.000
_cell.length_b   1.000
_cell.length_c   1.000
_cell.angle_alpha   90.00
_cell.angle_beta   90.00
_cell.angle_gamma   90.00
#
_symmetry.space_group_name_H-M   'P 1'
#
loop_
_entity.id
_entity.type
_entity.pdbx_description
1 polymer ?
#
loop_
_entity_poly.entity_id
_entity_poly.type
_entity_poly.pdbx_seq_one_letter_code
_entity_poly.pdbx_strand_id
1 'polypeptide(L)'
;VLYKNEIVYDDSNAAQLTPDDDGVLMVDGQERHLCAVMPNAAAVPSITLAAAGIPKIPRNEWSARLKEQTERRARVSDFCDFDPLNQGRHLSCWGEGTNGTARTLRRIQRLPFVALSTSSITVPVTGGVDRGGFEGDSLRIATEKGLCRDAIWPTNAIDTRYMRREDVAADRVNFKVLEWINAGRDFDTYATCCLQTMTGPFAYTWMRHVMQICDLVEIEAGSFGLRNRNSWGAWGAKNEHGKFGFAVYREGPRGTPTSGYMARQITAYIG
;
A
#
# COMPACT_ATOMS: atom_id res chain seq x y z
N VAL A 1 -14.62 -2.42 13.03
CA VAL A 1 -14.74 -1.22 13.87
C VAL A 1 -13.96 -0.08 13.23
N LEU A 2 -14.60 1.07 13.05
CA LEU A 2 -13.99 2.30 12.54
C LEU A 2 -13.14 2.97 13.62
N TYR A 3 -12.06 3.64 13.22
CA TYR A 3 -11.32 4.54 14.10
C TYR A 3 -12.10 5.84 14.34
N LYS A 4 -11.82 6.50 15.47
CA LYS A 4 -12.39 7.82 15.74
C LYS A 4 -11.99 8.79 14.62
N ASN A 5 -12.99 9.49 14.06
CA ASN A 5 -12.84 10.42 12.95
C ASN A 5 -12.36 9.78 11.62
N GLU A 6 -12.54 8.48 11.44
CA GLU A 6 -12.23 7.85 10.17
C GLU A 6 -13.23 8.29 9.09
N ILE A 7 -12.70 8.70 7.95
CA ILE A 7 -13.50 9.10 6.81
C ILE A 7 -13.86 7.85 6.01
N VAL A 8 -15.15 7.69 5.71
CA VAL A 8 -15.63 6.64 4.80
C VAL A 8 -15.96 7.28 3.46
N TYR A 9 -15.26 6.82 2.43
CA TYR A 9 -15.54 7.19 1.04
C TYR A 9 -16.41 6.13 0.38
N ASP A 10 -17.38 6.57 -0.40
CA ASP A 10 -18.26 5.76 -1.23
C ASP A 10 -18.57 6.48 -2.56
N ASP A 11 -19.44 5.91 -3.37
CA ASP A 11 -19.78 6.47 -4.68
C ASP A 11 -20.43 7.88 -4.60
N SER A 12 -21.01 8.25 -3.44
CA SER A 12 -21.66 9.54 -3.25
C SER A 12 -20.69 10.68 -2.95
N ASN A 13 -19.56 10.40 -2.30
CA ASN A 13 -18.60 11.42 -1.84
C ASN A 13 -17.19 11.26 -2.43
N ALA A 14 -16.89 10.18 -3.15
CA ALA A 14 -15.58 9.93 -3.74
C ALA A 14 -15.16 11.00 -4.75
N ALA A 15 -16.09 11.79 -5.30
CA ALA A 15 -15.77 12.94 -6.18
C ALA A 15 -14.81 13.94 -5.51
N GLN A 16 -14.83 14.05 -4.17
CA GLN A 16 -13.91 14.91 -3.41
C GLN A 16 -12.44 14.52 -3.55
N LEU A 17 -12.17 13.29 -3.97
CA LEU A 17 -10.81 12.76 -4.20
C LEU A 17 -10.49 12.58 -5.68
N THR A 18 -11.32 13.12 -6.58
CA THR A 18 -11.04 13.07 -8.02
C THR A 18 -10.11 14.24 -8.37
N PRO A 19 -8.91 13.97 -8.92
CA PRO A 19 -8.02 15.03 -9.35
C PRO A 19 -8.57 15.76 -10.59
N ASP A 20 -8.03 16.92 -10.86
CA ASP A 20 -8.26 17.62 -12.12
C ASP A 20 -7.58 16.90 -13.33
N ASP A 21 -7.69 17.49 -14.51
CA ASP A 21 -7.14 16.92 -15.75
C ASP A 21 -5.60 16.80 -15.70
N ASP A 22 -4.95 17.68 -14.97
CA ASP A 22 -3.48 17.66 -14.75
C ASP A 22 -3.06 16.66 -13.66
N GLY A 23 -4.02 16.02 -13.00
CA GLY A 23 -3.75 15.06 -11.93
C GLY A 23 -3.48 15.72 -10.59
N VAL A 24 -3.92 16.96 -10.40
CA VAL A 24 -3.75 17.72 -9.16
C VAL A 24 -5.03 17.65 -8.33
N LEU A 25 -4.86 17.42 -7.04
CA LEU A 25 -5.93 17.41 -6.04
C LEU A 25 -5.56 18.30 -4.86
N MET A 26 -6.46 19.18 -4.47
CA MET A 26 -6.33 19.96 -3.24
C MET A 26 -6.93 19.20 -2.06
N VAL A 27 -6.11 18.85 -1.07
CA VAL A 27 -6.53 18.16 0.16
C VAL A 27 -6.01 18.92 1.37
N ASP A 28 -6.90 19.36 2.24
CA ASP A 28 -6.56 20.12 3.45
C ASP A 28 -5.65 21.33 3.16
N GLY A 29 -5.92 22.03 2.05
CA GLY A 29 -5.13 23.20 1.61
C GLY A 29 -3.75 22.85 1.04
N GLN A 30 -3.44 21.59 0.83
CA GLN A 30 -2.19 21.12 0.24
C GLN A 30 -2.42 20.52 -1.14
N GLU A 31 -1.57 20.88 -2.09
CA GLU A 31 -1.55 20.33 -3.43
C GLU A 31 -0.95 18.93 -3.43
N ARG A 32 -1.67 17.98 -4.04
CA ARG A 32 -1.27 16.57 -4.20
C ARG A 32 -1.23 16.20 -5.68
N HIS A 33 -0.12 15.69 -6.14
CA HIS A 33 0.05 15.23 -7.51
C HIS A 33 -0.24 13.73 -7.58
N LEU A 34 -1.24 13.35 -8.38
CA LEU A 34 -1.74 11.98 -8.50
C LEU A 34 -1.44 11.44 -9.89
N CYS A 35 -0.84 10.25 -9.96
CA CYS A 35 -0.21 9.83 -11.21
C CYS A 35 -0.14 8.31 -11.40
N ALA A 36 -1.04 7.54 -10.78
CA ALA A 36 -1.10 6.12 -11.08
C ALA A 36 -1.37 5.89 -12.58
N VAL A 37 -0.47 5.17 -13.22
CA VAL A 37 -0.59 4.77 -14.63
C VAL A 37 -1.28 3.42 -14.68
N MET A 38 -2.13 3.21 -15.69
CA MET A 38 -2.78 1.92 -15.93
C MET A 38 -1.74 0.82 -16.16
N PRO A 39 -1.98 -0.39 -15.64
CA PRO A 39 -1.06 -1.50 -15.79
C PRO A 39 -0.82 -1.84 -17.26
N ASN A 40 0.43 -1.95 -17.64
CA ASN A 40 0.79 -2.76 -18.79
C ASN A 40 0.71 -4.24 -18.34
N ALA A 41 -0.37 -4.91 -18.69
CA ALA A 41 -0.74 -6.22 -18.17
C ALA A 41 0.28 -7.35 -18.43
N ALA A 42 1.32 -7.08 -19.22
CA ALA A 42 2.27 -8.10 -19.69
C ALA A 42 3.47 -8.34 -18.74
N ALA A 43 3.68 -7.56 -17.68
CA ALA A 43 5.03 -7.44 -17.11
C ALA A 43 5.22 -7.97 -15.69
N VAL A 44 4.17 -8.42 -14.98
CA VAL A 44 4.34 -8.75 -13.54
C VAL A 44 3.94 -10.19 -13.26
N PRO A 45 4.91 -11.09 -12.98
CA PRO A 45 4.59 -12.43 -12.50
C PRO A 45 3.78 -12.33 -11.22
N SER A 46 2.59 -12.87 -11.22
CA SER A 46 1.72 -12.88 -10.05
C SER A 46 0.98 -14.20 -9.96
N ILE A 47 0.79 -14.65 -8.74
CA ILE A 47 -0.04 -15.81 -8.44
C ILE A 47 -1.42 -15.35 -7.95
N THR A 48 -2.44 -16.16 -8.21
CA THR A 48 -3.78 -15.97 -7.63
C THR A 48 -3.85 -16.59 -6.23
N LEU A 49 -4.88 -16.24 -5.44
CA LEU A 49 -5.14 -16.94 -4.16
C LEU A 49 -5.18 -18.46 -4.32
N ALA A 50 -5.87 -18.93 -5.35
CA ALA A 50 -5.99 -20.38 -5.61
C ALA A 50 -4.64 -21.03 -5.92
N ALA A 51 -3.80 -20.37 -6.73
CA ALA A 51 -2.45 -20.86 -7.03
C ALA A 51 -1.52 -20.83 -5.80
N ALA A 52 -1.78 -19.91 -4.86
CA ALA A 52 -1.08 -19.85 -3.56
C ALA A 52 -1.64 -20.87 -2.53
N GLY A 53 -2.64 -21.65 -2.88
CA GLY A 53 -3.30 -22.58 -1.95
C GLY A 53 -4.12 -21.90 -0.86
N ILE A 54 -4.54 -20.65 -1.07
CA ILE A 54 -5.29 -19.87 -0.10
C ILE A 54 -6.77 -19.87 -0.52
N PRO A 55 -7.67 -20.54 0.23
CA PRO A 55 -9.10 -20.51 -0.05
C PRO A 55 -9.68 -19.12 0.27
N LYS A 56 -10.62 -18.65 -0.55
CA LYS A 56 -11.39 -17.45 -0.22
C LYS A 56 -12.21 -17.68 1.05
N ILE A 57 -12.18 -16.72 1.95
CA ILE A 57 -13.00 -16.72 3.15
C ILE A 57 -14.43 -16.32 2.75
N PRO A 58 -15.46 -17.13 3.04
CA PRO A 58 -16.85 -16.80 2.72
C PRO A 58 -17.31 -15.52 3.42
N ARG A 59 -18.14 -14.72 2.75
CA ARG A 59 -18.62 -13.42 3.28
C ARG A 59 -19.34 -13.53 4.62
N ASN A 60 -20.09 -14.61 4.83
CA ASN A 60 -20.79 -14.85 6.10
C ASN A 60 -19.86 -15.11 7.29
N GLU A 61 -18.56 -15.35 7.06
CA GLU A 61 -17.56 -15.48 8.10
C GLU A 61 -16.84 -14.16 8.42
N TRP A 62 -16.95 -13.13 7.57
CA TRP A 62 -16.11 -11.93 7.67
C TRP A 62 -16.25 -11.21 9.00
N SER A 63 -17.47 -10.95 9.48
CA SER A 63 -17.69 -10.26 10.76
C SER A 63 -17.09 -11.02 11.93
N ALA A 64 -17.20 -12.37 11.94
CA ALA A 64 -16.60 -13.20 12.98
C ALA A 64 -15.06 -13.14 12.93
N ARG A 65 -14.48 -13.24 11.72
CA ARG A 65 -13.01 -13.13 11.52
C ARG A 65 -12.47 -11.76 11.89
N LEU A 66 -13.19 -10.68 11.57
CA LEU A 66 -12.82 -9.32 11.95
C LEU A 66 -12.82 -9.14 13.47
N LYS A 67 -13.80 -9.70 14.16
CA LYS A 67 -13.85 -9.71 15.62
C LYS A 67 -12.64 -10.43 16.21
N GLU A 68 -12.36 -11.64 15.72
CA GLU A 68 -11.19 -12.42 16.14
C GLU A 68 -9.87 -11.68 15.90
N GLN A 69 -9.66 -11.08 14.73
CA GLN A 69 -8.47 -10.28 14.42
C GLN A 69 -8.33 -9.09 15.38
N THR A 70 -9.44 -8.40 15.68
CA THR A 70 -9.44 -7.25 16.58
C THR A 70 -9.06 -7.66 18.01
N GLU A 71 -9.63 -8.76 18.51
CA GLU A 71 -9.32 -9.29 19.85
C GLU A 71 -7.85 -9.72 19.97
N ARG A 72 -7.28 -10.28 18.92
CA ARG A 72 -5.87 -10.71 18.86
C ARG A 72 -4.90 -9.60 18.53
N ARG A 73 -5.35 -8.39 18.23
CA ARG A 73 -4.54 -7.30 17.67
C ARG A 73 -3.70 -7.76 16.47
N ALA A 74 -4.36 -8.38 15.52
CA ALA A 74 -3.76 -8.98 14.33
C ALA A 74 -4.21 -8.30 13.02
N ARG A 75 -4.87 -7.15 13.08
CA ARG A 75 -5.17 -6.33 11.91
C ARG A 75 -3.86 -5.75 11.37
N VAL A 76 -3.78 -5.53 10.07
CA VAL A 76 -2.58 -4.93 9.46
C VAL A 76 -2.30 -3.54 10.05
N SER A 77 -3.33 -2.75 10.33
CA SER A 77 -3.19 -1.43 10.95
C SER A 77 -2.61 -1.46 12.37
N ASP A 78 -2.74 -2.58 13.09
CA ASP A 78 -2.12 -2.76 14.42
C ASP A 78 -0.58 -2.82 14.33
N PHE A 79 -0.04 -3.07 13.14
CA PHE A 79 1.41 -3.10 12.85
C PHE A 79 1.91 -1.81 12.17
N CYS A 80 1.04 -0.82 11.97
CA CYS A 80 1.41 0.47 11.41
C CYS A 80 1.75 1.48 12.52
N ASP A 81 2.72 1.16 13.38
CA ASP A 81 3.17 1.95 14.53
C ASP A 81 4.21 3.04 14.18
N PHE A 82 4.45 3.26 12.91
CA PHE A 82 5.38 4.24 12.36
C PHE A 82 4.64 5.37 11.62
N ASP A 83 5.32 6.51 11.40
CA ASP A 83 4.71 7.65 10.74
C ASP A 83 4.36 7.34 9.27
N PRO A 84 3.26 7.90 8.75
CA PRO A 84 2.87 7.72 7.37
C PRO A 84 3.94 8.29 6.43
N LEU A 85 4.05 7.69 5.26
CA LEU A 85 4.87 8.22 4.20
C LEU A 85 4.31 9.57 3.71
N ASN A 86 5.17 10.43 3.18
CA ASN A 86 4.77 11.70 2.61
C ASN A 86 5.48 11.93 1.29
N GLN A 87 4.79 11.68 0.19
CA GLN A 87 5.30 11.90 -1.16
C GLN A 87 5.47 13.39 -1.52
N GLY A 88 4.85 14.30 -0.74
CA GLY A 88 4.83 15.71 -1.08
C GLY A 88 4.21 15.95 -2.46
N ARG A 89 4.97 16.60 -3.35
CA ARG A 89 4.59 16.85 -4.76
C ARG A 89 5.13 15.80 -5.74
N HIS A 90 5.88 14.80 -5.25
CA HIS A 90 6.46 13.78 -6.12
C HIS A 90 5.38 12.83 -6.67
N LEU A 91 5.57 12.41 -7.90
CA LEU A 91 4.72 11.46 -8.61
C LEU A 91 5.07 10.00 -8.24
N SER A 92 5.27 9.73 -6.94
CA SER A 92 5.81 8.48 -6.41
C SER A 92 4.81 7.61 -5.64
N CYS A 93 3.50 7.92 -5.66
CA CYS A 93 2.48 7.19 -4.90
C CYS A 93 2.54 5.66 -5.14
N TRP A 94 2.83 5.22 -6.36
CA TRP A 94 2.95 3.82 -6.74
C TRP A 94 4.14 3.10 -6.06
N GLY A 95 5.21 3.83 -5.75
CA GLY A 95 6.31 3.33 -4.92
C GLY A 95 6.03 3.44 -3.42
N GLU A 96 5.32 4.50 -2.99
CA GLU A 96 4.98 4.70 -1.58
C GLU A 96 4.08 3.58 -1.06
N GLY A 97 3.09 3.13 -1.84
CA GLY A 97 2.26 1.98 -1.49
C GLY A 97 3.09 0.71 -1.24
N THR A 98 4.08 0.45 -2.09
CA THR A 98 5.00 -0.69 -1.93
C THR A 98 5.95 -0.52 -0.75
N ASN A 99 6.47 0.69 -0.52
CA ASN A 99 7.32 1.00 0.64
C ASN A 99 6.55 0.84 1.95
N GLY A 100 5.33 1.39 2.03
CA GLY A 100 4.43 1.19 3.17
C GLY A 100 4.18 -0.29 3.46
N THR A 101 3.91 -1.07 2.41
CA THR A 101 3.76 -2.52 2.48
C THR A 101 5.00 -3.19 3.09
N ALA A 102 6.20 -2.89 2.59
CA ALA A 102 7.45 -3.48 3.06
C ALA A 102 7.71 -3.16 4.54
N ARG A 103 7.51 -1.91 4.96
CA ARG A 103 7.64 -1.48 6.36
C ARG A 103 6.65 -2.20 7.27
N THR A 104 5.40 -2.34 6.84
CA THR A 104 4.34 -3.02 7.60
C THR A 104 4.60 -4.52 7.70
N LEU A 105 5.04 -5.18 6.62
CA LEU A 105 5.41 -6.61 6.65
C LEU A 105 6.54 -6.89 7.65
N ARG A 106 7.53 -5.99 7.77
CA ARG A 106 8.56 -6.14 8.80
C ARG A 106 7.95 -6.16 10.21
N ARG A 107 6.99 -5.27 10.49
CA ARG A 107 6.30 -5.21 11.79
C ARG A 107 5.43 -6.44 12.03
N ILE A 108 4.69 -6.93 11.02
CA ILE A 108 3.92 -8.17 11.09
C ILE A 108 4.84 -9.37 11.43
N GLN A 109 6.03 -9.42 10.85
CA GLN A 109 7.04 -10.45 11.12
C GLN A 109 7.83 -10.19 12.42
N ARG A 110 7.46 -9.18 13.22
CA ARG A 110 8.13 -8.79 14.48
C ARG A 110 9.61 -8.41 14.31
N LEU A 111 9.97 -7.95 13.12
CA LEU A 111 11.31 -7.42 12.83
C LEU A 111 11.41 -5.95 13.30
N PRO A 112 12.62 -5.46 13.62
CA PRO A 112 12.83 -4.06 13.94
C PRO A 112 12.32 -3.13 12.83
N PHE A 113 11.75 -1.98 13.20
CA PHE A 113 11.40 -0.95 12.21
C PHE A 113 12.65 -0.46 11.49
N VAL A 114 12.54 -0.32 10.17
CA VAL A 114 13.57 0.28 9.32
C VAL A 114 12.89 1.25 8.36
N ALA A 115 13.37 2.49 8.32
CA ALA A 115 12.95 3.44 7.31
C ALA A 115 13.53 3.01 5.95
N LEU A 116 12.66 2.71 5.00
CA LEU A 116 13.01 2.28 3.65
C LEU A 116 12.75 3.40 2.64
N SER A 117 13.54 3.43 1.58
CA SER A 117 13.50 4.46 0.54
C SER A 117 12.55 4.08 -0.60
N THR A 118 11.60 4.95 -0.90
CA THR A 118 10.74 4.83 -2.08
C THR A 118 11.54 5.03 -3.36
N SER A 119 12.50 5.95 -3.38
CA SER A 119 13.36 6.19 -4.55
C SER A 119 14.12 4.93 -4.99
N SER A 120 14.48 4.06 -4.04
CA SER A 120 15.19 2.82 -4.36
C SER A 120 14.39 1.84 -5.23
N ILE A 121 13.07 1.96 -5.26
CA ILE A 121 12.20 1.11 -6.10
C ILE A 121 11.57 1.87 -7.27
N THR A 122 11.46 3.19 -7.22
CA THR A 122 10.88 3.99 -8.29
C THR A 122 11.93 4.43 -9.33
N VAL A 123 13.09 4.91 -8.90
CA VAL A 123 14.15 5.39 -9.80
C VAL A 123 14.65 4.32 -10.79
N PRO A 124 14.79 3.04 -10.42
CA PRO A 124 15.15 1.99 -11.38
C PRO A 124 14.15 1.79 -12.53
N VAL A 125 12.90 2.22 -12.34
CA VAL A 125 11.83 2.14 -13.36
C VAL A 125 11.77 3.43 -14.17
N THR A 126 11.92 4.59 -13.50
CA THR A 126 11.73 5.90 -14.13
C THR A 126 12.99 6.48 -14.78
N GLY A 127 14.18 5.93 -14.43
CA GLY A 127 15.45 6.48 -14.89
C GLY A 127 15.76 7.85 -14.28
N GLY A 128 15.22 8.17 -13.09
CA GLY A 128 15.44 9.45 -12.41
C GLY A 128 14.53 10.57 -12.87
N VAL A 129 13.48 10.25 -13.61
CA VAL A 129 12.42 11.21 -13.98
C VAL A 129 11.31 11.13 -12.94
N ASP A 130 10.85 12.28 -12.43
CA ASP A 130 9.68 12.35 -11.57
C ASP A 130 8.42 12.16 -12.42
N ARG A 131 7.90 10.96 -12.43
CA ARG A 131 6.73 10.57 -13.22
C ARG A 131 5.93 9.48 -12.53
N GLY A 132 4.66 9.38 -12.92
CA GLY A 132 3.79 8.31 -12.49
C GLY A 132 4.27 6.92 -12.92
N GLY A 133 3.73 5.92 -12.25
CA GLY A 133 4.06 4.53 -12.51
C GLY A 133 2.96 3.58 -12.03
N PHE A 134 3.22 2.30 -12.20
CA PHE A 134 2.35 1.21 -11.84
C PHE A 134 2.86 0.50 -10.59
N GLU A 135 1.97 0.19 -9.64
CA GLU A 135 2.32 -0.44 -8.37
C GLU A 135 3.01 -1.81 -8.55
N GLY A 136 2.65 -2.55 -9.60
CA GLY A 136 3.31 -3.81 -9.94
C GLY A 136 4.78 -3.64 -10.31
N ASP A 137 5.17 -2.54 -10.97
CA ASP A 137 6.57 -2.28 -11.31
C ASP A 137 7.41 -2.04 -10.05
N SER A 138 6.90 -1.25 -9.10
CA SER A 138 7.61 -1.02 -7.83
C SER A 138 7.73 -2.30 -7.02
N LEU A 139 6.67 -3.13 -7.00
CA LEU A 139 6.67 -4.41 -6.30
C LEU A 139 7.62 -5.42 -6.96
N ARG A 140 7.69 -5.45 -8.30
CA ARG A 140 8.67 -6.26 -9.04
C ARG A 140 10.10 -5.88 -8.65
N ILE A 141 10.42 -4.59 -8.62
CA ILE A 141 11.73 -4.13 -8.15
C ILE A 141 11.98 -4.50 -6.69
N ALA A 142 10.96 -4.36 -5.83
CA ALA A 142 11.06 -4.75 -4.42
C ALA A 142 11.29 -6.27 -4.23
N THR A 143 10.81 -7.09 -5.15
CA THR A 143 11.02 -8.55 -5.14
C THR A 143 12.37 -8.94 -5.72
N GLU A 144 12.72 -8.42 -6.89
CA GLU A 144 13.95 -8.79 -7.60
C GLU A 144 15.19 -8.22 -6.91
N LYS A 145 15.16 -6.93 -6.59
CA LYS A 145 16.32 -6.20 -6.08
C LYS A 145 16.23 -5.85 -4.60
N GLY A 146 15.02 -5.67 -4.08
CA GLY A 146 14.75 -5.17 -2.72
C GLY A 146 14.70 -3.65 -2.62
N LEU A 147 14.27 -3.15 -1.46
CA LEU A 147 14.34 -1.75 -1.08
C LEU A 147 15.69 -1.45 -0.41
N CYS A 148 16.06 -0.17 -0.36
CA CYS A 148 17.24 0.31 0.36
C CYS A 148 16.79 1.09 1.60
N ARG A 149 17.63 1.13 2.64
CA ARG A 149 17.41 2.02 3.79
C ARG A 149 17.42 3.47 3.36
N ASP A 150 16.53 4.27 3.94
CA ASP A 150 16.42 5.71 3.69
C ASP A 150 17.72 6.47 4.02
N ALA A 151 18.45 6.01 5.03
CA ALA A 151 19.77 6.58 5.40
C ALA A 151 20.85 6.40 4.32
N ILE A 152 20.72 5.42 3.42
CA ILE A 152 21.67 5.14 2.34
C ILE A 152 21.21 5.76 1.02
N TRP A 153 19.92 5.65 0.71
CA TRP A 153 19.28 6.29 -0.41
C TRP A 153 18.06 7.05 0.07
N PRO A 154 18.14 8.38 0.26
CA PRO A 154 17.01 9.14 0.80
C PRO A 154 15.74 9.02 -0.06
N THR A 155 14.60 8.88 0.59
CA THR A 155 13.29 8.98 -0.06
C THR A 155 13.17 10.32 -0.77
N ASN A 156 12.58 10.32 -1.97
CA ASN A 156 12.47 11.47 -2.89
C ASN A 156 13.82 11.94 -3.53
N ALA A 157 14.91 11.23 -3.31
CA ALA A 157 16.16 11.46 -4.05
C ALA A 157 16.11 10.70 -5.39
N ILE A 158 15.67 11.37 -6.46
CA ILE A 158 15.49 10.77 -7.80
C ILE A 158 16.78 10.68 -8.63
N ASP A 159 17.94 10.76 -7.99
CA ASP A 159 19.24 10.71 -8.61
C ASP A 159 19.66 9.28 -8.98
N THR A 160 19.92 9.05 -10.26
CA THR A 160 20.32 7.73 -10.79
C THR A 160 21.72 7.27 -10.33
N ARG A 161 22.57 8.16 -9.80
CA ARG A 161 23.89 7.79 -9.27
C ARG A 161 23.80 6.76 -8.13
N TYR A 162 22.71 6.80 -7.34
CA TYR A 162 22.48 5.81 -6.30
C TYR A 162 22.38 4.36 -6.83
N MET A 163 21.87 4.16 -8.06
CA MET A 163 21.75 2.82 -8.65
C MET A 163 23.08 2.10 -8.85
N ARG A 164 24.19 2.86 -8.92
CA ARG A 164 25.53 2.33 -9.20
C ARG A 164 26.38 2.15 -7.95
N ARG A 165 25.85 2.51 -6.78
CA ARG A 165 26.60 2.43 -5.51
C ARG A 165 26.57 1.00 -4.99
N GLU A 166 27.74 0.49 -4.59
CA GLU A 166 27.90 -0.86 -4.04
C GLU A 166 27.18 -1.03 -2.70
N ASP A 167 27.20 -0.02 -1.84
CA ASP A 167 26.51 -0.04 -0.55
C ASP A 167 24.98 -0.09 -0.72
N VAL A 168 24.43 0.57 -1.75
CA VAL A 168 23.01 0.46 -2.12
C VAL A 168 22.68 -0.96 -2.57
N ALA A 169 23.52 -1.56 -3.44
CA ALA A 169 23.30 -2.92 -3.91
C ALA A 169 23.38 -3.94 -2.78
N ALA A 170 24.36 -3.80 -1.88
CA ALA A 170 24.52 -4.65 -0.70
C ALA A 170 23.37 -4.52 0.31
N ASP A 171 22.82 -3.31 0.48
CA ASP A 171 21.73 -3.07 1.43
C ASP A 171 20.38 -3.64 0.92
N ARG A 172 20.10 -3.48 -0.36
CA ARG A 172 18.81 -3.84 -0.97
C ARG A 172 18.44 -5.31 -0.80
N VAL A 173 19.41 -6.22 -0.87
CA VAL A 173 19.14 -7.67 -0.75
C VAL A 173 18.53 -8.07 0.59
N ASN A 174 18.69 -7.21 1.60
CA ASN A 174 18.16 -7.42 2.94
C ASN A 174 16.66 -7.08 3.08
N PHE A 175 16.07 -6.40 2.09
CA PHE A 175 14.71 -5.89 2.18
C PHE A 175 13.90 -6.25 0.93
N LYS A 176 13.80 -7.55 0.62
CA LYS A 176 13.01 -8.07 -0.50
C LYS A 176 11.62 -8.50 -0.06
N VAL A 177 10.60 -8.08 -0.80
CA VAL A 177 9.27 -8.68 -0.70
C VAL A 177 9.31 -10.04 -1.38
N LEU A 178 8.90 -11.09 -0.68
CA LEU A 178 9.13 -12.48 -1.13
C LEU A 178 7.93 -13.07 -1.87
N GLU A 179 6.73 -12.85 -1.35
CA GLU A 179 5.50 -13.42 -1.90
C GLU A 179 4.45 -12.35 -2.09
N TRP A 180 3.73 -12.42 -3.21
CA TRP A 180 2.64 -11.51 -3.52
C TRP A 180 1.61 -12.16 -4.43
N ILE A 181 0.37 -11.75 -4.24
CA ILE A 181 -0.81 -12.27 -4.92
C ILE A 181 -1.43 -11.14 -5.71
N ASN A 182 -1.77 -11.38 -6.97
CA ASN A 182 -2.57 -10.46 -7.75
C ASN A 182 -4.03 -10.56 -7.30
N ALA A 183 -4.55 -9.51 -6.68
CA ALA A 183 -5.93 -9.42 -6.26
C ALA A 183 -6.86 -8.86 -7.36
N GLY A 184 -6.29 -8.24 -8.38
CA GLY A 184 -7.04 -7.71 -9.52
C GLY A 184 -8.11 -6.71 -9.13
N ARG A 185 -9.36 -6.96 -9.53
CA ARG A 185 -10.55 -6.17 -9.20
C ARG A 185 -11.54 -6.91 -8.30
N ASP A 186 -11.08 -7.90 -7.58
CA ASP A 186 -11.95 -8.77 -6.80
C ASP A 186 -11.92 -8.40 -5.32
N PHE A 187 -12.97 -7.72 -4.86
CA PHE A 187 -13.11 -7.29 -3.47
C PHE A 187 -12.97 -8.45 -2.47
N ASP A 188 -13.52 -9.63 -2.78
CA ASP A 188 -13.45 -10.81 -1.91
C ASP A 188 -12.02 -11.33 -1.75
N THR A 189 -11.19 -11.18 -2.78
CA THR A 189 -9.77 -11.48 -2.70
C THR A 189 -9.05 -10.53 -1.75
N TYR A 190 -9.29 -9.21 -1.85
CA TYR A 190 -8.73 -8.24 -0.90
C TYR A 190 -9.21 -8.52 0.53
N ALA A 191 -10.51 -8.75 0.71
CA ALA A 191 -11.07 -9.07 2.01
C ALA A 191 -10.42 -10.31 2.64
N THR A 192 -10.28 -11.39 1.85
CA THR A 192 -9.61 -12.61 2.28
C THR A 192 -8.17 -12.35 2.69
N CYS A 193 -7.42 -11.59 1.90
CA CYS A 193 -6.03 -11.24 2.20
C CYS A 193 -5.92 -10.42 3.49
N CYS A 194 -6.77 -9.40 3.66
CA CYS A 194 -6.79 -8.57 4.88
C CYS A 194 -7.10 -9.41 6.13
N LEU A 195 -8.07 -10.34 6.02
CA LEU A 195 -8.41 -11.26 7.11
C LEU A 195 -7.30 -12.27 7.44
N GLN A 196 -6.32 -12.41 6.57
CA GLN A 196 -5.08 -13.19 6.79
C GLN A 196 -3.86 -12.32 7.11
N THR A 197 -4.08 -11.06 7.49
CA THR A 197 -3.01 -10.10 7.84
C THR A 197 -2.02 -9.88 6.70
N MET A 198 -2.50 -9.90 5.46
CA MET A 198 -1.74 -9.54 4.27
C MET A 198 -1.98 -8.06 3.94
N THR A 199 -0.98 -7.41 3.36
CA THR A 199 -1.01 -6.00 2.96
C THR A 199 -0.36 -5.83 1.59
N GLY A 200 -0.67 -4.74 0.89
CA GLY A 200 -0.08 -4.53 -0.41
C GLY A 200 -0.43 -3.20 -1.07
N PRO A 201 0.30 -2.81 -2.11
CA PRO A 201 -0.05 -1.65 -2.91
C PRO A 201 -1.24 -1.96 -3.83
N PHE A 202 -2.11 -0.98 -4.00
CA PHE A 202 -3.27 -1.07 -4.89
C PHE A 202 -3.63 0.29 -5.46
N ALA A 203 -4.33 0.31 -6.58
CA ALA A 203 -4.70 1.53 -7.29
C ALA A 203 -6.22 1.72 -7.40
N TYR A 204 -6.63 2.98 -7.31
CA TYR A 204 -7.89 3.48 -7.84
C TYR A 204 -7.62 4.33 -9.08
N THR A 205 -8.00 3.85 -10.27
CA THR A 205 -7.75 4.57 -11.54
C THR A 205 -8.57 5.85 -11.65
N TRP A 206 -9.80 5.88 -11.10
CA TRP A 206 -10.61 7.09 -11.06
C TRP A 206 -9.98 8.20 -10.23
N MET A 207 -9.16 7.85 -9.23
CA MET A 207 -8.42 8.75 -8.36
C MET A 207 -6.97 8.97 -8.87
N ARG A 208 -6.52 8.20 -9.86
CA ARG A 208 -5.14 8.19 -10.37
C ARG A 208 -4.10 8.01 -9.26
N HIS A 209 -4.42 7.21 -8.24
CA HIS A 209 -3.61 7.10 -7.03
C HIS A 209 -3.39 5.66 -6.58
N VAL A 210 -2.21 5.43 -6.00
CA VAL A 210 -1.83 4.17 -5.35
C VAL A 210 -1.67 4.39 -3.86
N MET A 211 -2.23 3.49 -3.08
CA MET A 211 -2.14 3.47 -1.61
C MET A 211 -1.72 2.08 -1.12
N GLN A 212 -1.56 1.94 0.18
CA GLN A 212 -1.38 0.66 0.85
C GLN A 212 -2.73 0.18 1.39
N ILE A 213 -3.12 -1.06 1.10
CA ILE A 213 -4.26 -1.71 1.74
C ILE A 213 -3.85 -2.22 3.12
N CYS A 214 -4.72 -2.02 4.12
CA CYS A 214 -4.48 -2.47 5.49
C CYS A 214 -5.52 -3.49 5.94
N ASP A 215 -6.78 -3.10 6.08
CA ASP A 215 -7.77 -3.96 6.71
C ASP A 215 -9.07 -4.05 5.90
N LEU A 216 -9.78 -5.16 6.09
CA LEU A 216 -11.22 -5.19 5.89
C LEU A 216 -11.88 -4.53 7.10
N VAL A 217 -12.93 -3.74 6.88
CA VAL A 217 -13.69 -3.07 7.94
C VAL A 217 -15.18 -3.30 7.71
N GLU A 218 -15.90 -3.68 8.76
CA GLU A 218 -17.34 -3.64 8.77
C GLU A 218 -17.79 -2.23 9.18
N ILE A 219 -18.39 -1.49 8.25
CA ILE A 219 -18.82 -0.11 8.43
C ILE A 219 -20.14 -0.08 9.20
N GLU A 220 -21.05 -0.92 8.77
CA GLU A 220 -22.33 -1.22 9.40
C GLU A 220 -22.67 -2.68 9.12
N ALA A 221 -23.62 -3.25 9.82
CA ALA A 221 -23.96 -4.68 9.74
C ALA A 221 -24.12 -5.17 8.29
N GLY A 222 -23.20 -6.05 7.86
CA GLY A 222 -23.18 -6.63 6.52
C GLY A 222 -22.66 -5.70 5.41
N SER A 223 -22.21 -4.49 5.73
CA SER A 223 -21.60 -3.53 4.79
C SER A 223 -20.12 -3.37 5.09
N PHE A 224 -19.28 -3.62 4.09
CA PHE A 224 -17.83 -3.67 4.25
C PHE A 224 -17.13 -2.60 3.42
N GLY A 225 -15.88 -2.32 3.80
CA GLY A 225 -14.97 -1.47 3.08
C GLY A 225 -13.53 -1.87 3.34
N LEU A 226 -12.63 -1.34 2.54
CA LEU A 226 -11.20 -1.53 2.68
C LEU A 226 -10.60 -0.30 3.35
N ARG A 227 -9.93 -0.50 4.49
CA ARG A 227 -9.12 0.54 5.13
C ARG A 227 -7.78 0.62 4.44
N ASN A 228 -7.46 1.81 4.02
CA ASN A 228 -6.25 2.10 3.28
C ASN A 228 -5.37 3.06 4.06
N ARG A 229 -4.06 2.97 3.85
CA ARG A 229 -3.08 3.93 4.34
C ARG A 229 -2.49 4.71 3.18
N ASN A 230 -2.62 6.02 3.25
CA ASN A 230 -2.18 6.95 2.22
C ASN A 230 -0.76 7.49 2.51
N SER A 231 -0.10 8.00 1.47
CA SER A 231 1.23 8.62 1.51
C SER A 231 1.19 10.16 1.53
N TRP A 232 0.20 10.75 2.22
CA TRP A 232 0.00 12.20 2.31
C TRP A 232 0.37 12.77 3.69
N GLY A 233 1.26 12.11 4.41
CA GLY A 233 1.68 12.56 5.74
C GLY A 233 0.54 12.54 6.75
N ALA A 234 0.33 13.65 7.46
CA ALA A 234 -0.66 13.77 8.53
C ALA A 234 -2.10 13.94 8.02
N TRP A 235 -2.49 13.20 7.00
CA TRP A 235 -3.84 13.17 6.43
C TRP A 235 -4.66 12.00 6.99
N GLY A 236 -5.99 12.15 6.98
CA GLY A 236 -6.94 11.10 7.34
C GLY A 236 -7.02 10.80 8.83
N ALA A 237 -7.57 9.65 9.18
CA ALA A 237 -7.72 9.21 10.56
C ALA A 237 -6.40 8.70 11.16
N LYS A 238 -6.34 8.68 12.50
CA LYS A 238 -5.28 8.02 13.25
C LYS A 238 -5.70 6.60 13.64
N ASN A 239 -4.73 5.68 13.57
CA ASN A 239 -4.90 4.34 14.14
C ASN A 239 -4.71 4.34 15.67
N GLU A 240 -4.72 3.16 16.28
CA GLU A 240 -4.55 2.95 17.74
C GLU A 240 -3.19 3.44 18.26
N HIS A 241 -2.18 3.53 17.40
CA HIS A 241 -0.85 4.07 17.74
C HIS A 241 -0.76 5.60 17.53
N GLY A 242 -1.88 6.27 17.25
CA GLY A 242 -1.90 7.71 16.97
C GLY A 242 -1.29 8.10 15.63
N LYS A 243 -1.05 7.14 14.72
CA LYS A 243 -0.44 7.38 13.41
C LYS A 243 -1.50 7.67 12.35
N PHE A 244 -1.29 8.73 11.59
CA PHE A 244 -2.18 9.17 10.51
C PHE A 244 -2.12 8.30 9.24
N GLY A 245 -2.93 8.66 8.28
CA GLY A 245 -2.92 8.15 6.92
C GLY A 245 -4.14 7.29 6.56
N PHE A 246 -5.05 7.03 7.49
CA PHE A 246 -6.11 6.05 7.28
C PHE A 246 -7.42 6.65 6.79
N ALA A 247 -8.04 5.95 5.82
CA ALA A 247 -9.41 6.14 5.38
C ALA A 247 -10.01 4.80 4.95
N VAL A 248 -11.34 4.70 4.96
CA VAL A 248 -12.08 3.52 4.51
C VAL A 248 -12.77 3.83 3.19
N TYR A 249 -12.70 2.90 2.26
CA TYR A 249 -13.45 2.95 1.00
C TYR A 249 -14.47 1.83 1.00
N ARG A 250 -15.76 2.20 1.04
CA ARG A 250 -16.89 1.26 1.06
C ARG A 250 -16.91 0.44 -0.23
N GLU A 251 -17.17 -0.85 -0.14
CA GLU A 251 -17.35 -1.71 -1.30
C GLU A 251 -18.35 -1.10 -2.29
N GLY A 252 -17.95 -1.05 -3.56
CA GLY A 252 -18.73 -0.45 -4.64
C GLY A 252 -17.84 -0.20 -5.87
N PRO A 253 -18.38 0.40 -6.93
CA PRO A 253 -17.64 0.72 -8.15
C PRO A 253 -16.37 1.55 -7.92
N ARG A 254 -16.40 2.49 -6.96
CA ARG A 254 -15.26 3.32 -6.60
C ARG A 254 -14.48 2.81 -5.39
N GLY A 255 -15.07 2.00 -4.53
CA GLY A 255 -14.42 1.45 -3.34
C GLY A 255 -13.73 0.12 -3.56
N THR A 256 -13.93 -0.53 -4.73
CA THR A 256 -13.18 -1.71 -5.12
C THR A 256 -11.95 -1.29 -5.92
N PRO A 257 -10.72 -1.69 -5.51
CA PRO A 257 -9.52 -1.37 -6.25
C PRO A 257 -9.57 -1.81 -7.72
N THR A 258 -8.99 -1.01 -8.60
CA THR A 258 -8.92 -1.35 -10.04
C THR A 258 -7.75 -2.27 -10.39
N SER A 259 -6.72 -2.27 -9.55
CA SER A 259 -5.61 -3.23 -9.57
C SER A 259 -4.96 -3.26 -8.19
N GLY A 260 -4.22 -4.32 -7.89
CA GLY A 260 -3.44 -4.36 -6.66
C GLY A 260 -2.88 -5.75 -6.36
N TYR A 261 -1.93 -5.75 -5.47
CA TYR A 261 -1.16 -6.92 -5.09
C TYR A 261 -1.08 -7.02 -3.58
N MET A 262 -1.26 -8.21 -3.05
CA MET A 262 -1.22 -8.47 -1.61
C MET A 262 0.00 -9.32 -1.28
N ALA A 263 0.83 -8.84 -0.36
CA ALA A 263 2.06 -9.49 0.05
C ALA A 263 1.96 -9.99 1.50
N ARG A 264 2.70 -11.06 1.80
CA ARG A 264 2.68 -11.74 3.10
C ARG A 264 4.04 -11.73 3.79
N GLN A 265 5.11 -11.66 3.03
CA GLN A 265 6.46 -11.85 3.56
C GLN A 265 7.47 -10.84 3.00
N ILE A 266 8.45 -10.52 3.83
CA ILE A 266 9.67 -9.79 3.48
C ILE A 266 10.87 -10.51 4.09
N THR A 267 12.07 -10.33 3.52
CA THR A 267 13.30 -10.93 4.06
C THR A 267 13.50 -10.59 5.55
N ALA A 268 13.90 -11.58 6.33
CA ALA A 268 14.09 -11.48 7.78
C ALA A 268 15.47 -10.93 8.15
N TYR A 269 15.75 -9.69 7.76
CA TYR A 269 16.99 -8.99 8.15
C TYR A 269 16.81 -8.28 9.49
N ILE A 270 17.69 -8.53 10.45
CA ILE A 270 17.60 -7.99 11.81
C ILE A 270 18.68 -6.93 12.14
N GLY A 271 19.60 -6.63 11.22
CA GLY A 271 20.65 -5.61 11.40
C GLY A 271 22.03 -6.19 11.55
#